data_bc5bcf48e75d144db17a415599e19085
#
_entry.id   bc5bcf48e75d144db17a415599e19085
#
_cell.length_a   1.000
_cell.length_b   1.000
_cell.length_c   1.000
_cell.angle_alpha   90.00
_cell.angle_beta   90.00
_cell.angle_gamma   90.00
#
_symmetry.space_group_name_H-M   'P 1'
#
loop_
_entity.id
_entity.type
_entity.pdbx_description
1 polymer ?
#
loop_
_entity_poly.entity_id
_entity_poly.type
_entity_poly.pdbx_seq_one_letter_code
_entity_poly.pdbx_strand_id
1 'polypeptide(L)'
;LFMTLPQFKAKVVRFNYNSYMDQVKLAPDAVKKYYDSHKAEFTKNGKTAPLASVTKQIAEKLKKAEAVKLARKAGRDFREALYDATAEVDAAGYAAAFVQCAAANKLAVAESGWFNAESSGMDNVGREPRLVEAVVSLPERSPITKTVEGERAVFVAVVADRKAAAPSEYRTVAAKVREAWLNGKAVSTAQEKARSFVLEMNKAKDPAAQLAALAKDAVVKDVPAFSQENPPKENAGIVMSLADKTETGKLSRPVDLPDGVFMIFVSARTAPAAEEIAKQSGKFSESYKQAKQYAVLNSFQAWIMMNTRNYMQRSNQAQ
;
A
#
# COMPACT_ATOMS: atom_id res chain seq x y z
N LEU A 1 -18.17 -2.96 -8.80
CA LEU A 1 -18.77 -1.82 -9.50
C LEU A 1 -17.69 -1.14 -10.31
N PHE A 2 -17.93 -0.94 -11.60
CA PHE A 2 -16.97 -0.28 -12.52
C PHE A 2 -17.20 1.23 -12.43
N MET A 3 -16.35 1.90 -11.64
CA MET A 3 -16.38 3.34 -11.43
C MET A 3 -15.19 3.99 -12.12
N THR A 4 -15.38 5.19 -12.63
CA THR A 4 -14.27 6.06 -13.02
C THR A 4 -13.55 6.54 -11.76
N LEU A 5 -12.26 6.84 -11.88
CA LEU A 5 -11.55 7.51 -10.79
C LEU A 5 -12.03 8.97 -10.68
N PRO A 6 -12.01 9.55 -9.46
CA PRO A 6 -12.17 10.98 -9.30
C PRO A 6 -11.15 11.74 -10.15
N GLN A 7 -11.56 12.83 -10.79
CA GLN A 7 -10.68 13.67 -11.59
C GLN A 7 -10.57 15.06 -10.97
N PHE A 8 -9.43 15.68 -11.21
CA PHE A 8 -9.09 16.97 -10.64
C PHE A 8 -8.55 17.90 -11.73
N LYS A 9 -8.83 19.19 -11.59
CA LYS A 9 -8.08 20.26 -12.25
C LYS A 9 -7.38 21.09 -11.19
N ALA A 10 -6.18 21.54 -11.47
CA ALA A 10 -5.41 22.36 -10.55
C ALA A 10 -4.81 23.58 -11.23
N LYS A 11 -4.65 24.65 -10.45
CA LYS A 11 -3.81 25.80 -10.80
C LYS A 11 -2.53 25.71 -9.99
N VAL A 12 -1.39 25.88 -10.64
CA VAL A 12 -0.07 25.59 -10.09
C VAL A 12 0.86 26.76 -10.29
N VAL A 13 1.54 27.17 -9.23
CA VAL A 13 2.69 28.09 -9.28
C VAL A 13 3.96 27.28 -9.11
N ARG A 14 4.97 27.61 -9.93
CA ARG A 14 6.25 26.93 -9.99
C ARG A 14 7.40 27.87 -9.60
N PHE A 15 8.22 27.46 -8.65
CA PHE A 15 9.46 28.14 -8.24
C PHE A 15 10.65 27.34 -8.77
N ASN A 16 11.10 27.67 -9.99
CA ASN A 16 12.19 26.94 -10.67
C ASN A 16 13.52 27.16 -9.95
N TYR A 17 14.27 26.10 -9.67
CA TYR A 17 15.58 26.20 -9.03
C TYR A 17 16.54 27.03 -9.86
N ASN A 18 16.53 26.91 -11.18
CA ASN A 18 17.42 27.68 -12.04
C ASN A 18 17.20 29.19 -11.95
N SER A 19 15.96 29.64 -11.75
CA SER A 19 15.67 31.09 -11.61
C SER A 19 16.30 31.69 -10.32
N TYR A 20 16.67 30.86 -9.37
CA TYR A 20 17.33 31.28 -8.13
C TYR A 20 18.85 31.09 -8.15
N MET A 21 19.42 30.36 -9.13
CA MET A 21 20.86 30.10 -9.20
C MET A 21 21.68 31.38 -9.40
N ASP A 22 21.15 32.33 -10.18
CA ASP A 22 21.81 33.62 -10.43
C ASP A 22 21.79 34.56 -9.20
N GLN A 23 20.88 34.31 -8.28
CA GLN A 23 20.77 35.06 -7.02
C GLN A 23 21.71 34.56 -5.94
N VAL A 24 22.28 33.35 -6.11
CA VAL A 24 23.15 32.72 -5.13
C VAL A 24 24.56 33.30 -5.19
N LYS A 25 24.96 33.96 -4.11
CA LYS A 25 26.33 34.37 -3.90
C LYS A 25 27.02 33.40 -2.93
N LEU A 26 27.97 32.63 -3.44
CA LEU A 26 28.74 31.72 -2.61
C LEU A 26 29.83 32.51 -1.83
N ALA A 27 30.05 32.14 -0.57
CA ALA A 27 31.18 32.66 0.16
C ALA A 27 32.52 32.28 -0.50
N PRO A 28 33.54 33.12 -0.48
CA PRO A 28 34.81 32.88 -1.19
C PRO A 28 35.50 31.55 -0.84
N ASP A 29 35.29 31.08 0.37
CA ASP A 29 35.89 29.85 0.92
C ASP A 29 34.93 28.63 0.86
N ALA A 30 33.69 28.79 0.45
CA ALA A 30 32.68 27.73 0.46
C ALA A 30 33.08 26.51 -0.34
N VAL A 31 33.69 26.73 -1.53
CA VAL A 31 34.12 25.64 -2.44
C VAL A 31 35.25 24.86 -1.77
N LYS A 32 36.21 25.56 -1.14
CA LYS A 32 37.33 24.91 -0.48
C LYS A 32 36.88 24.14 0.77
N LYS A 33 36.00 24.71 1.58
CA LYS A 33 35.42 24.04 2.75
C LYS A 33 34.66 22.77 2.35
N TYR A 34 33.86 22.84 1.29
CA TYR A 34 33.15 21.68 0.77
C TYR A 34 34.11 20.59 0.31
N TYR A 35 35.13 20.95 -0.49
CA TYR A 35 36.12 20.00 -0.97
C TYR A 35 36.85 19.32 0.20
N ASP A 36 37.28 20.09 1.20
CA ASP A 36 38.04 19.58 2.34
C ASP A 36 37.20 18.61 3.20
N SER A 37 35.91 18.87 3.35
CA SER A 37 35.00 18.01 4.12
C SER A 37 34.48 16.81 3.34
N HIS A 38 34.56 16.81 2.00
CA HIS A 38 34.01 15.75 1.13
C HIS A 38 35.05 15.14 0.17
N LYS A 39 36.32 15.06 0.58
CA LYS A 39 37.41 14.53 -0.26
C LYS A 39 37.12 13.13 -0.80
N ALA A 40 36.37 12.30 -0.06
CA ALA A 40 35.98 10.97 -0.49
C ALA A 40 35.13 10.97 -1.77
N GLU A 41 34.28 11.99 -1.99
CA GLU A 41 33.46 12.11 -3.22
C GLU A 41 34.32 12.33 -4.47
N PHE A 42 35.52 12.87 -4.32
CA PHE A 42 36.46 13.21 -5.40
C PHE A 42 37.57 12.22 -5.53
N THR A 43 37.55 11.10 -4.80
CA THR A 43 38.56 10.05 -4.84
C THR A 43 38.07 8.88 -5.71
N LYS A 44 38.74 8.59 -6.80
CA LYS A 44 38.53 7.43 -7.67
C LYS A 44 39.79 6.61 -7.77
N ASN A 45 39.69 5.29 -7.59
CA ASN A 45 40.81 4.36 -7.67
C ASN A 45 42.03 4.79 -6.81
N GLY A 46 41.77 5.29 -5.59
CA GLY A 46 42.81 5.72 -4.66
C GLY A 46 43.47 7.08 -4.98
N LYS A 47 43.06 7.76 -6.06
CA LYS A 47 43.56 9.10 -6.42
C LYS A 47 42.47 10.16 -6.21
N THR A 48 42.77 11.15 -5.39
CA THR A 48 41.88 12.30 -5.15
C THR A 48 42.12 13.36 -6.23
N ALA A 49 41.06 13.78 -6.91
CA ALA A 49 41.13 14.85 -7.90
C ALA A 49 41.52 16.18 -7.24
N PRO A 50 42.47 16.95 -7.81
CA PRO A 50 42.88 18.24 -7.22
C PRO A 50 41.73 19.25 -7.24
N LEU A 51 41.67 20.12 -6.22
CA LEU A 51 40.59 21.12 -6.08
C LEU A 51 40.35 21.93 -7.36
N ALA A 52 41.42 22.33 -8.06
CA ALA A 52 41.31 23.11 -9.30
C ALA A 52 40.45 22.43 -10.39
N SER A 53 40.52 21.11 -10.50
CA SER A 53 39.74 20.33 -11.48
C SER A 53 38.26 20.19 -11.15
N VAL A 54 37.91 20.27 -9.88
CA VAL A 54 36.53 20.06 -9.39
C VAL A 54 35.83 21.34 -8.92
N THR A 55 36.53 22.47 -8.93
CA THR A 55 36.03 23.78 -8.43
C THR A 55 34.70 24.16 -9.08
N LYS A 56 34.57 24.05 -10.42
CA LYS A 56 33.33 24.38 -11.14
C LYS A 56 32.18 23.48 -10.72
N GLN A 57 32.45 22.18 -10.65
CA GLN A 57 31.43 21.18 -10.24
C GLN A 57 30.95 21.41 -8.83
N ILE A 58 31.85 21.71 -7.89
CA ILE A 58 31.51 22.02 -6.49
C ILE A 58 30.68 23.31 -6.41
N ALA A 59 31.12 24.37 -7.13
CA ALA A 59 30.43 25.64 -7.14
C ALA A 59 28.99 25.50 -7.70
N GLU A 60 28.79 24.74 -8.78
CA GLU A 60 27.46 24.47 -9.32
C GLU A 60 26.61 23.65 -8.31
N LYS A 61 27.19 22.63 -7.69
CA LYS A 61 26.52 21.80 -6.66
C LYS A 61 26.06 22.67 -5.48
N LEU A 62 26.92 23.54 -4.97
CA LEU A 62 26.62 24.46 -3.87
C LEU A 62 25.58 25.51 -4.29
N LYS A 63 25.72 26.12 -5.48
CA LYS A 63 24.73 27.05 -6.01
C LYS A 63 23.36 26.40 -6.13
N LYS A 64 23.29 25.19 -6.67
CA LYS A 64 22.05 24.44 -6.80
C LYS A 64 21.42 24.16 -5.42
N ALA A 65 22.22 23.75 -4.43
CA ALA A 65 21.71 23.51 -3.09
C ALA A 65 21.13 24.77 -2.44
N GLU A 66 21.79 25.91 -2.57
CA GLU A 66 21.27 27.20 -2.08
C GLU A 66 20.06 27.69 -2.88
N ALA A 67 20.06 27.53 -4.20
CA ALA A 67 18.91 27.85 -5.04
C ALA A 67 17.65 27.04 -4.64
N VAL A 68 17.80 25.77 -4.29
CA VAL A 68 16.72 24.94 -3.73
C VAL A 68 16.17 25.52 -2.44
N LYS A 69 17.05 25.99 -1.54
CA LYS A 69 16.63 26.64 -0.27
C LYS A 69 15.85 27.93 -0.54
N LEU A 70 16.32 28.75 -1.49
CA LEU A 70 15.64 29.98 -1.89
C LEU A 70 14.27 29.71 -2.51
N ALA A 71 14.18 28.72 -3.41
CA ALA A 71 12.92 28.32 -4.02
C ALA A 71 11.92 27.78 -2.97
N ARG A 72 12.40 26.99 -2.01
CA ARG A 72 11.59 26.53 -0.87
C ARG A 72 11.09 27.69 -0.01
N LYS A 73 11.95 28.67 0.23
CA LYS A 73 11.56 29.88 0.99
C LYS A 73 10.48 30.64 0.22
N ALA A 74 10.70 30.92 -1.07
CA ALA A 74 9.72 31.62 -1.92
C ALA A 74 8.37 30.88 -1.99
N GLY A 75 8.39 29.55 -2.05
CA GLY A 75 7.16 28.74 -2.03
C GLY A 75 6.43 28.84 -0.69
N ARG A 76 7.15 28.90 0.43
CA ARG A 76 6.53 29.12 1.75
C ARG A 76 5.96 30.53 1.89
N ASP A 77 6.73 31.54 1.51
CA ASP A 77 6.32 32.94 1.58
C ASP A 77 5.05 33.17 0.74
N PHE A 78 5.00 32.59 -0.47
CA PHE A 78 3.79 32.62 -1.32
C PHE A 78 2.61 31.92 -0.67
N ARG A 79 2.84 30.76 -0.03
CA ARG A 79 1.78 30.02 0.65
C ARG A 79 1.25 30.77 1.88
N GLU A 80 2.10 31.49 2.59
CA GLU A 80 1.72 32.34 3.72
C GLU A 80 0.84 33.51 3.21
N ALA A 81 1.28 34.24 2.18
CA ALA A 81 0.49 35.29 1.54
C ALA A 81 -0.87 34.76 1.00
N LEU A 82 -0.89 33.53 0.49
CA LEU A 82 -2.10 32.89 0.03
C LEU A 82 -3.05 32.53 1.18
N TYR A 83 -2.50 32.09 2.33
CA TYR A 83 -3.29 31.82 3.52
C TYR A 83 -4.02 33.07 4.00
N ASP A 84 -3.31 34.21 4.06
CA ASP A 84 -3.91 35.49 4.44
C ASP A 84 -4.98 35.92 3.43
N ALA A 85 -4.72 35.76 2.13
CA ALA A 85 -5.67 36.10 1.06
C ALA A 85 -6.93 35.19 1.02
N THR A 86 -6.88 34.03 1.67
CA THR A 86 -8.00 33.06 1.70
C THR A 86 -8.70 32.97 3.06
N ALA A 87 -8.30 33.75 4.05
CA ALA A 87 -8.82 33.67 5.41
C ALA A 87 -10.35 33.88 5.50
N GLU A 88 -10.91 34.72 4.64
CA GLU A 88 -12.34 35.04 4.61
C GLU A 88 -13.05 34.49 3.35
N VAL A 89 -12.38 33.62 2.58
CA VAL A 89 -12.89 33.11 1.30
C VAL A 89 -13.39 31.67 1.49
N ASP A 90 -14.54 31.37 0.92
CA ASP A 90 -15.06 30.01 0.86
C ASP A 90 -14.26 29.10 -0.11
N ALA A 91 -14.50 27.79 -0.07
CA ALA A 91 -13.76 26.82 -0.88
C ALA A 91 -13.87 27.09 -2.39
N ALA A 92 -14.97 27.66 -2.87
CA ALA A 92 -15.18 28.00 -4.28
C ALA A 92 -14.31 29.19 -4.73
N GLY A 93 -14.03 30.12 -3.82
CA GLY A 93 -13.22 31.31 -4.09
C GLY A 93 -11.71 31.06 -4.08
N TYR A 94 -11.22 29.96 -3.53
CA TYR A 94 -9.77 29.69 -3.39
C TYR A 94 -9.00 29.73 -4.71
N ALA A 95 -9.57 29.21 -5.80
CA ALA A 95 -8.92 29.22 -7.10
C ALA A 95 -8.76 30.63 -7.69
N ALA A 96 -9.70 31.53 -7.42
CA ALA A 96 -9.63 32.94 -7.82
C ALA A 96 -8.60 33.69 -6.95
N ALA A 97 -8.66 33.53 -5.63
CA ALA A 97 -7.71 34.13 -4.69
C ALA A 97 -6.27 33.69 -4.99
N PHE A 98 -6.06 32.42 -5.36
CA PHE A 98 -4.76 31.89 -5.79
C PHE A 98 -4.20 32.65 -7.00
N VAL A 99 -5.02 32.86 -8.02
CA VAL A 99 -4.59 33.62 -9.23
C VAL A 99 -4.27 35.06 -8.90
N GLN A 100 -5.09 35.73 -8.08
CA GLN A 100 -4.85 37.10 -7.65
C GLN A 100 -3.57 37.23 -6.82
N CYS A 101 -3.37 36.32 -5.86
CA CYS A 101 -2.15 36.26 -5.05
C CYS A 101 -0.90 36.00 -5.92
N ALA A 102 -0.99 35.09 -6.90
CA ALA A 102 0.10 34.84 -7.83
C ALA A 102 0.43 36.08 -8.68
N ALA A 103 -0.58 36.78 -9.21
CA ALA A 103 -0.39 37.99 -9.97
C ALA A 103 0.26 39.11 -9.13
N ALA A 104 -0.18 39.32 -7.89
CA ALA A 104 0.42 40.30 -6.96
C ALA A 104 1.90 40.00 -6.70
N ASN A 105 2.29 38.73 -6.68
CA ASN A 105 3.68 38.28 -6.53
C ASN A 105 4.44 38.10 -7.85
N LYS A 106 3.87 38.54 -8.99
CA LYS A 106 4.46 38.41 -10.34
C LYS A 106 4.82 36.97 -10.73
N LEU A 107 4.03 36.00 -10.26
CA LEU A 107 4.21 34.57 -10.52
C LEU A 107 3.25 34.09 -11.61
N ALA A 108 3.76 33.28 -12.53
CA ALA A 108 2.93 32.67 -13.58
C ALA A 108 2.16 31.47 -12.99
N VAL A 109 0.89 31.39 -13.33
CA VAL A 109 0.01 30.27 -12.98
C VAL A 109 -0.12 29.35 -14.19
N ALA A 110 0.22 28.07 -14.01
CA ALA A 110 -0.09 27.02 -14.96
C ALA A 110 -1.43 26.37 -14.59
N GLU A 111 -2.28 26.15 -15.57
CA GLU A 111 -3.56 25.45 -15.38
C GLU A 111 -3.45 24.04 -15.96
N SER A 112 -3.75 23.01 -15.14
CA SER A 112 -3.72 21.62 -15.59
C SER A 112 -4.94 21.27 -16.45
N GLY A 113 -4.81 20.23 -17.28
CA GLY A 113 -5.96 19.47 -17.76
C GLY A 113 -6.61 18.65 -16.64
N TRP A 114 -7.56 17.76 -16.99
CA TRP A 114 -8.09 16.79 -16.05
C TRP A 114 -7.08 15.65 -15.80
N PHE A 115 -6.81 15.36 -14.55
CA PHE A 115 -5.95 14.25 -14.12
C PHE A 115 -6.58 13.50 -12.95
N ASN A 116 -6.04 12.32 -12.62
CA ASN A 116 -6.49 11.46 -11.51
C ASN A 116 -5.29 10.89 -10.74
N ALA A 117 -5.55 10.04 -9.77
CA ALA A 117 -4.52 9.43 -8.93
C ALA A 117 -3.52 8.52 -9.67
N GLU A 118 -3.87 8.01 -10.85
CA GLU A 118 -2.99 7.17 -11.68
C GLU A 118 -2.14 8.01 -12.65
N SER A 119 -2.38 9.31 -12.74
CA SER A 119 -1.62 10.21 -13.62
C SER A 119 -0.20 10.40 -13.11
N SER A 120 0.80 10.27 -13.98
CA SER A 120 2.22 10.50 -13.63
C SER A 120 2.62 11.99 -13.65
N GLY A 121 1.73 12.88 -14.05
CA GLY A 121 1.93 14.30 -14.18
C GLY A 121 0.64 15.03 -14.54
N MET A 122 0.77 16.31 -14.86
CA MET A 122 -0.34 17.20 -15.23
C MET A 122 0.02 17.95 -16.52
N ASP A 123 -0.96 18.14 -17.41
CA ASP A 123 -0.78 18.97 -18.60
C ASP A 123 -0.31 20.37 -18.19
N ASN A 124 0.53 20.98 -19.02
CA ASN A 124 1.15 22.29 -18.79
C ASN A 124 2.06 22.41 -17.55
N VAL A 125 2.13 21.39 -16.71
CA VAL A 125 2.99 21.36 -15.51
C VAL A 125 4.17 20.39 -15.70
N GLY A 126 3.91 19.23 -16.28
CA GLY A 126 4.89 18.20 -16.55
C GLY A 126 4.74 16.96 -15.67
N ARG A 127 5.74 16.08 -15.73
CA ARG A 127 5.77 14.82 -14.97
C ARG A 127 6.21 15.08 -13.53
N GLU A 128 5.26 15.24 -12.64
CA GLU A 128 5.47 15.53 -11.22
C GLU A 128 4.54 14.66 -10.36
N PRO A 129 4.82 13.35 -10.19
CA PRO A 129 3.91 12.43 -9.50
C PRO A 129 3.65 12.82 -8.03
N ARG A 130 4.65 13.41 -7.35
CA ARG A 130 4.46 13.90 -5.97
C ARG A 130 3.46 15.05 -5.90
N LEU A 131 3.41 15.89 -6.93
CA LEU A 131 2.44 16.97 -6.99
C LEU A 131 1.04 16.44 -7.29
N VAL A 132 0.92 15.44 -8.18
CA VAL A 132 -0.34 14.72 -8.43
C VAL A 132 -0.89 14.15 -7.12
N GLU A 133 -0.08 13.37 -6.40
CA GLU A 133 -0.46 12.77 -5.12
C GLU A 133 -0.88 13.85 -4.10
N ALA A 134 -0.11 14.92 -3.99
CA ALA A 134 -0.43 16.02 -3.07
C ALA A 134 -1.76 16.68 -3.39
N VAL A 135 -2.09 16.91 -4.67
CA VAL A 135 -3.35 17.54 -5.08
C VAL A 135 -4.55 16.61 -4.89
N VAL A 136 -4.41 15.34 -5.29
CA VAL A 136 -5.50 14.35 -5.19
C VAL A 136 -5.89 14.06 -3.74
N SER A 137 -4.94 14.15 -2.82
CA SER A 137 -5.16 13.91 -1.38
C SER A 137 -5.77 15.10 -0.63
N LEU A 138 -5.93 16.27 -1.27
CA LEU A 138 -6.47 17.46 -0.60
C LEU A 138 -7.94 17.31 -0.25
N PRO A 139 -8.33 17.69 0.98
CA PRO A 139 -9.74 17.75 1.36
C PRO A 139 -10.45 18.93 0.67
N GLU A 140 -11.75 18.83 0.50
CA GLU A 140 -12.55 19.90 -0.13
C GLU A 140 -12.46 21.24 0.60
N ARG A 141 -12.42 21.19 1.93
CA ARG A 141 -12.36 22.40 2.79
C ARG A 141 -11.01 23.12 2.76
N SER A 142 -9.95 22.45 2.30
CA SER A 142 -8.61 23.02 2.23
C SER A 142 -7.95 22.58 0.91
N PRO A 143 -8.34 23.19 -0.22
CA PRO A 143 -7.94 22.76 -1.55
C PRO A 143 -6.55 23.24 -1.98
N ILE A 144 -5.71 23.72 -1.06
CA ILE A 144 -4.36 24.24 -1.33
C ILE A 144 -3.30 23.26 -0.81
N THR A 145 -2.30 22.95 -1.64
CA THR A 145 -1.19 22.08 -1.23
C THR A 145 -0.26 22.78 -0.24
N LYS A 146 0.47 21.98 0.53
CA LYS A 146 1.75 22.42 1.08
C LYS A 146 2.74 22.66 -0.07
N THR A 147 3.91 23.23 0.22
CA THR A 147 4.99 23.31 -0.77
C THR A 147 5.42 21.89 -1.15
N VAL A 148 5.34 21.54 -2.44
CA VAL A 148 5.72 20.23 -2.97
C VAL A 148 7.03 20.36 -3.72
N GLU A 149 8.00 19.51 -3.38
CA GLU A 149 9.31 19.51 -4.03
C GLU A 149 9.34 18.53 -5.20
N GLY A 150 9.61 19.06 -6.39
CA GLY A 150 9.87 18.27 -7.58
C GLY A 150 11.36 18.24 -7.95
N GLU A 151 11.69 17.65 -9.09
CA GLU A 151 13.07 17.53 -9.55
C GLU A 151 13.75 18.87 -9.88
N ARG A 152 12.98 19.84 -10.39
CA ARG A 152 13.49 21.09 -10.93
C ARG A 152 12.89 22.34 -10.31
N ALA A 153 11.87 22.19 -9.48
CA ALA A 153 11.13 23.28 -8.88
C ALA A 153 10.45 22.89 -7.58
N VAL A 154 10.07 23.89 -6.81
CA VAL A 154 9.05 23.77 -5.77
C VAL A 154 7.71 24.20 -6.36
N PHE A 155 6.64 23.54 -5.95
CA PHE A 155 5.30 23.80 -6.42
C PHE A 155 4.36 24.15 -5.26
N VAL A 156 3.42 25.04 -5.55
CA VAL A 156 2.22 25.25 -4.74
C VAL A 156 1.03 25.18 -5.70
N ALA A 157 0.02 24.42 -5.34
CA ALA A 157 -1.16 24.22 -6.19
C ALA A 157 -2.45 24.41 -5.39
N VAL A 158 -3.50 24.79 -6.10
CA VAL A 158 -4.88 24.79 -5.63
C VAL A 158 -5.73 23.92 -6.54
N VAL A 159 -6.65 23.16 -5.95
CA VAL A 159 -7.68 22.45 -6.74
C VAL A 159 -8.64 23.48 -7.30
N ALA A 160 -8.75 23.54 -8.61
CA ALA A 160 -9.66 24.46 -9.32
C ALA A 160 -11.02 23.82 -9.58
N ASP A 161 -11.05 22.51 -9.80
CA ASP A 161 -12.28 21.78 -10.07
C ASP A 161 -12.12 20.28 -9.73
N ARG A 162 -13.23 19.61 -9.43
CA ARG A 162 -13.27 18.18 -9.08
C ARG A 162 -14.44 17.50 -9.78
N LYS A 163 -14.20 16.30 -10.28
CA LYS A 163 -15.24 15.38 -10.72
C LYS A 163 -15.23 14.16 -9.81
N ALA A 164 -16.35 13.88 -9.17
CA ALA A 164 -16.50 12.66 -8.38
C ALA A 164 -16.39 11.40 -9.25
N ALA A 165 -16.03 10.29 -8.62
CA ALA A 165 -16.14 8.98 -9.25
C ALA A 165 -17.58 8.75 -9.70
N ALA A 166 -17.77 8.29 -10.91
CA ALA A 166 -19.08 7.99 -11.49
C ALA A 166 -19.08 6.58 -12.09
N PRO A 167 -20.24 5.94 -12.27
CA PRO A 167 -20.30 4.70 -13.02
C PRO A 167 -19.70 4.87 -14.42
N SER A 168 -18.79 3.96 -14.78
CA SER A 168 -18.19 3.98 -16.12
C SER A 168 -19.23 3.68 -17.18
N GLU A 169 -19.12 4.32 -18.35
CA GLU A 169 -19.97 3.97 -19.49
C GLU A 169 -19.80 2.48 -19.83
N TYR A 170 -20.91 1.77 -19.99
CA TYR A 170 -20.90 0.34 -20.29
C TYR A 170 -19.99 -0.02 -21.46
N ARG A 171 -20.03 0.76 -22.54
CA ARG A 171 -19.21 0.52 -23.74
C ARG A 171 -17.71 0.45 -23.44
N THR A 172 -17.23 1.27 -22.50
CA THR A 172 -15.81 1.33 -22.15
C THR A 172 -15.36 0.17 -21.25
N VAL A 173 -16.29 -0.41 -20.50
CA VAL A 173 -16.01 -1.48 -19.53
C VAL A 173 -16.65 -2.82 -19.89
N ALA A 174 -17.33 -2.91 -21.02
CA ALA A 174 -18.09 -4.12 -21.43
C ALA A 174 -17.27 -5.41 -21.39
N ALA A 175 -16.01 -5.35 -21.85
CA ALA A 175 -15.10 -6.50 -21.79
C ALA A 175 -14.79 -6.92 -20.35
N LYS A 176 -14.48 -5.95 -19.46
CA LYS A 176 -14.21 -6.21 -18.04
C LYS A 176 -15.44 -6.71 -17.30
N VAL A 177 -16.63 -6.17 -17.63
CA VAL A 177 -17.90 -6.63 -17.06
C VAL A 177 -18.16 -8.08 -17.46
N ARG A 178 -17.97 -8.42 -18.75
CA ARG A 178 -18.13 -9.79 -19.25
C ARG A 178 -17.16 -10.74 -18.56
N GLU A 179 -15.90 -10.37 -18.44
CA GLU A 179 -14.89 -11.18 -17.77
C GLU A 179 -15.24 -11.40 -16.29
N ALA A 180 -15.59 -10.35 -15.56
CA ALA A 180 -16.00 -10.45 -14.17
C ALA A 180 -17.25 -11.32 -13.99
N TRP A 181 -18.22 -11.22 -14.91
CA TRP A 181 -19.42 -12.05 -14.89
C TRP A 181 -19.10 -13.52 -15.17
N LEU A 182 -18.25 -13.80 -16.18
CA LEU A 182 -17.82 -15.16 -16.51
C LEU A 182 -17.06 -15.79 -15.34
N ASN A 183 -16.15 -15.06 -14.72
CA ASN A 183 -15.39 -15.52 -13.55
C ASN A 183 -16.33 -15.80 -12.37
N GLY A 184 -17.27 -14.89 -12.07
CA GLY A 184 -18.26 -15.10 -11.03
C GLY A 184 -19.15 -16.31 -11.30
N LYS A 185 -19.56 -16.51 -12.56
CA LYS A 185 -20.37 -17.67 -12.97
C LYS A 185 -19.56 -18.97 -12.89
N ALA A 186 -18.28 -18.96 -13.29
CA ALA A 186 -17.41 -20.11 -13.17
C ALA A 186 -17.22 -20.55 -11.71
N VAL A 187 -16.96 -19.57 -10.80
CA VAL A 187 -16.84 -19.84 -9.36
C VAL A 187 -18.14 -20.43 -8.80
N SER A 188 -19.29 -19.81 -9.07
CA SER A 188 -20.58 -20.34 -8.59
C SER A 188 -20.86 -21.75 -9.10
N THR A 189 -20.56 -22.02 -10.37
CA THR A 189 -20.74 -23.36 -10.96
C THR A 189 -19.79 -24.38 -10.33
N ALA A 190 -18.53 -24.00 -10.07
CA ALA A 190 -17.57 -24.86 -9.38
C ALA A 190 -18.03 -25.19 -7.95
N GLN A 191 -18.56 -24.20 -7.21
CA GLN A 191 -19.11 -24.40 -5.86
C GLN A 191 -20.33 -25.33 -5.87
N GLU A 192 -21.25 -25.15 -6.82
CA GLU A 192 -22.43 -26.03 -6.96
C GLU A 192 -22.01 -27.48 -7.27
N LYS A 193 -21.09 -27.67 -8.21
CA LYS A 193 -20.52 -28.99 -8.53
C LYS A 193 -19.80 -29.61 -7.33
N ALA A 194 -18.98 -28.83 -6.62
CA ALA A 194 -18.27 -29.29 -5.44
C ALA A 194 -19.23 -29.77 -4.32
N ARG A 195 -20.34 -29.04 -4.11
CA ARG A 195 -21.37 -29.45 -3.14
C ARG A 195 -22.09 -30.74 -3.56
N SER A 196 -22.43 -30.86 -4.85
CA SER A 196 -23.05 -32.10 -5.36
C SER A 196 -22.10 -33.29 -5.22
N PHE A 197 -20.80 -33.11 -5.47
CA PHE A 197 -19.79 -34.16 -5.26
C PHE A 197 -19.71 -34.62 -3.83
N VAL A 198 -19.73 -33.70 -2.86
CA VAL A 198 -19.75 -34.10 -1.43
C VAL A 198 -20.98 -34.94 -1.10
N LEU A 199 -22.15 -34.56 -1.63
CA LEU A 199 -23.40 -35.31 -1.41
C LEU A 199 -23.36 -36.69 -2.05
N GLU A 200 -22.84 -36.83 -3.25
CA GLU A 200 -22.71 -38.08 -3.97
C GLU A 200 -21.69 -39.02 -3.30
N MET A 201 -20.54 -38.48 -2.92
CA MET A 201 -19.49 -39.22 -2.20
C MET A 201 -19.97 -39.75 -0.85
N ASN A 202 -20.73 -38.95 -0.09
CA ASN A 202 -21.27 -39.36 1.20
C ASN A 202 -22.33 -40.47 1.11
N LYS A 203 -22.94 -40.66 -0.06
CA LYS A 203 -23.91 -41.74 -0.36
C LYS A 203 -23.29 -42.97 -1.02
N ALA A 204 -22.04 -42.84 -1.49
CA ALA A 204 -21.37 -43.90 -2.22
C ALA A 204 -21.04 -45.09 -1.35
N LYS A 205 -21.26 -46.33 -1.83
CA LYS A 205 -20.86 -47.56 -1.13
C LYS A 205 -19.33 -47.78 -1.19
N ASP A 206 -18.69 -47.31 -2.26
CA ASP A 206 -17.26 -47.31 -2.48
C ASP A 206 -16.80 -45.90 -2.86
N PRO A 207 -16.43 -45.07 -1.86
CA PRO A 207 -16.00 -43.72 -2.12
C PRO A 207 -14.72 -43.60 -2.96
N ALA A 208 -13.79 -44.56 -2.85
CA ALA A 208 -12.54 -44.53 -3.60
C ALA A 208 -12.78 -44.74 -5.10
N ALA A 209 -13.63 -45.70 -5.49
CA ALA A 209 -14.02 -45.90 -6.87
C ALA A 209 -14.82 -44.70 -7.44
N GLN A 210 -15.70 -44.10 -6.64
CA GLN A 210 -16.41 -42.89 -6.97
C GLN A 210 -15.49 -41.69 -7.22
N LEU A 211 -14.47 -41.54 -6.44
CA LEU A 211 -13.44 -40.45 -6.58
C LEU A 211 -12.77 -40.55 -7.96
N ALA A 212 -12.42 -41.76 -8.41
CA ALA A 212 -11.84 -41.99 -9.74
C ALA A 212 -12.79 -41.58 -10.88
N ALA A 213 -14.09 -41.78 -10.70
CA ALA A 213 -15.10 -41.36 -11.67
C ALA A 213 -15.25 -39.83 -11.75
N LEU A 214 -15.09 -39.13 -10.62
CA LEU A 214 -15.14 -37.66 -10.52
C LEU A 214 -13.91 -36.99 -11.12
N ALA A 215 -12.77 -37.69 -11.29
CA ALA A 215 -11.55 -37.18 -11.88
C ALA A 215 -11.73 -36.62 -13.31
N LYS A 216 -12.83 -36.94 -13.99
CA LYS A 216 -13.17 -36.38 -15.33
C LYS A 216 -13.49 -34.88 -15.25
N ASP A 217 -14.04 -34.42 -14.14
CA ASP A 217 -14.50 -33.03 -13.93
C ASP A 217 -13.63 -32.24 -12.95
N ALA A 218 -12.58 -32.84 -12.35
CA ALA A 218 -11.70 -32.24 -11.36
C ALA A 218 -10.25 -32.73 -11.51
N VAL A 219 -9.29 -31.91 -11.11
CA VAL A 219 -7.89 -32.31 -11.02
C VAL A 219 -7.69 -33.03 -9.68
N VAL A 220 -7.47 -34.34 -9.73
CA VAL A 220 -7.18 -35.14 -8.55
C VAL A 220 -5.66 -35.32 -8.40
N LYS A 221 -5.12 -35.01 -7.24
CA LYS A 221 -3.70 -35.21 -6.88
C LYS A 221 -3.61 -36.08 -5.64
N ASP A 222 -2.76 -37.09 -5.69
CA ASP A 222 -2.44 -37.89 -4.50
C ASP A 222 -1.50 -37.14 -3.58
N VAL A 223 -1.84 -37.09 -2.31
CA VAL A 223 -0.99 -36.50 -1.26
C VAL A 223 -0.44 -37.65 -0.41
N PRO A 224 0.89 -37.83 -0.35
CA PRO A 224 1.51 -38.80 0.52
C PRO A 224 1.10 -38.63 1.97
N ALA A 225 1.25 -39.67 2.79
CA ALA A 225 0.98 -39.60 4.22
C ALA A 225 1.79 -38.45 4.84
N PHE A 226 1.12 -37.64 5.64
CA PHE A 226 1.69 -36.43 6.26
C PHE A 226 1.35 -36.36 7.75
N SER A 227 2.11 -35.56 8.49
CA SER A 227 1.90 -35.26 9.91
C SER A 227 2.20 -33.77 10.17
N GLN A 228 2.03 -33.31 11.41
CA GLN A 228 2.45 -31.97 11.80
C GLN A 228 3.97 -31.76 11.66
N GLU A 229 4.77 -32.80 11.89
CA GLU A 229 6.23 -32.74 11.74
C GLU A 229 6.67 -32.82 10.27
N ASN A 230 5.88 -33.48 9.43
CA ASN A 230 6.14 -33.63 8.01
C ASN A 230 4.89 -33.23 7.21
N PRO A 231 4.64 -31.92 7.04
CA PRO A 231 3.44 -31.42 6.39
C PRO A 231 3.45 -31.63 4.88
N PRO A 232 2.29 -31.57 4.20
CA PRO A 232 2.21 -31.63 2.74
C PRO A 232 3.01 -30.51 2.09
N LYS A 233 3.60 -30.77 0.93
CA LYS A 233 4.42 -29.79 0.20
C LYS A 233 3.58 -28.64 -0.38
N GLU A 234 2.35 -28.93 -0.83
CA GLU A 234 1.45 -27.95 -1.42
C GLU A 234 0.25 -27.70 -0.49
N ASN A 235 -0.17 -26.47 -0.35
CA ASN A 235 -1.34 -26.04 0.42
C ASN A 235 -1.39 -26.60 1.86
N ALA A 236 -0.24 -26.78 2.52
CA ALA A 236 -0.09 -27.48 3.79
C ALA A 236 -1.14 -27.06 4.85
N GLY A 237 -1.31 -25.76 5.07
CA GLY A 237 -2.25 -25.26 6.09
C GLY A 237 -3.70 -25.64 5.81
N ILE A 238 -4.13 -25.57 4.52
CA ILE A 238 -5.49 -25.93 4.12
C ILE A 238 -5.69 -27.43 4.21
N VAL A 239 -4.74 -28.22 3.65
CA VAL A 239 -4.81 -29.70 3.67
C VAL A 239 -4.87 -30.22 5.10
N MET A 240 -3.99 -29.75 5.98
CA MET A 240 -3.98 -30.17 7.39
C MET A 240 -5.27 -29.78 8.12
N SER A 241 -5.75 -28.56 7.93
CA SER A 241 -6.99 -28.09 8.57
C SER A 241 -8.24 -28.85 8.10
N LEU A 242 -8.28 -29.22 6.82
CA LEU A 242 -9.37 -30.02 6.28
C LEU A 242 -9.26 -31.49 6.72
N ALA A 243 -8.04 -32.05 6.71
CA ALA A 243 -7.81 -33.42 7.15
C ALA A 243 -8.22 -33.63 8.60
N ASP A 244 -7.90 -32.67 9.49
CA ASP A 244 -8.27 -32.74 10.91
C ASP A 244 -9.79 -32.85 11.12
N LYS A 245 -10.57 -32.16 10.30
CA LYS A 245 -12.04 -32.06 10.41
C LYS A 245 -12.82 -33.07 9.57
N THR A 246 -12.15 -33.88 8.74
CA THR A 246 -12.77 -34.83 7.83
C THR A 246 -12.58 -36.25 8.31
N GLU A 247 -13.65 -37.02 8.39
CA GLU A 247 -13.57 -38.45 8.78
C GLU A 247 -12.90 -39.29 7.67
N THR A 248 -12.26 -40.37 8.06
CA THR A 248 -11.68 -41.32 7.11
C THR A 248 -12.75 -41.90 6.17
N GLY A 249 -12.43 -42.03 4.90
CA GLY A 249 -13.36 -42.47 3.86
C GLY A 249 -14.34 -41.40 3.40
N LYS A 250 -14.18 -40.14 3.84
CA LYS A 250 -15.07 -39.03 3.44
C LYS A 250 -14.34 -37.90 2.73
N LEU A 251 -15.10 -37.14 1.96
CA LEU A 251 -14.66 -35.89 1.32
C LEU A 251 -14.90 -34.71 2.27
N SER A 252 -13.95 -33.80 2.33
CA SER A 252 -14.07 -32.58 3.12
C SER A 252 -15.14 -31.64 2.57
N ARG A 253 -15.51 -30.65 3.36
CA ARG A 253 -16.24 -29.49 2.84
C ARG A 253 -15.42 -28.78 1.74
N PRO A 254 -16.07 -28.19 0.75
CA PRO A 254 -15.41 -27.37 -0.25
C PRO A 254 -14.87 -26.07 0.38
N VAL A 255 -13.69 -25.65 -0.06
CA VAL A 255 -13.03 -24.40 0.33
C VAL A 255 -12.69 -23.62 -0.94
N ASP A 256 -13.06 -22.37 -0.98
CA ASP A 256 -12.80 -21.49 -2.13
C ASP A 256 -11.32 -21.06 -2.12
N LEU A 257 -10.68 -21.20 -3.29
CA LEU A 257 -9.36 -20.68 -3.60
C LEU A 257 -9.47 -19.68 -4.77
N PRO A 258 -8.47 -18.82 -4.99
CA PRO A 258 -8.50 -17.84 -6.08
C PRO A 258 -8.69 -18.44 -7.47
N ASP A 259 -8.25 -19.68 -7.68
CA ASP A 259 -8.27 -20.42 -8.95
C ASP A 259 -9.32 -21.53 -9.00
N GLY A 260 -10.14 -21.71 -7.97
CA GLY A 260 -11.19 -22.71 -7.96
C GLY A 260 -11.68 -23.12 -6.57
N VAL A 261 -12.25 -24.33 -6.52
CA VAL A 261 -12.74 -24.94 -5.28
C VAL A 261 -11.87 -26.13 -4.91
N PHE A 262 -11.40 -26.18 -3.68
CA PHE A 262 -10.50 -27.20 -3.16
C PHE A 262 -11.23 -28.10 -2.17
N MET A 263 -10.98 -29.42 -2.24
CA MET A 263 -11.48 -30.43 -1.30
C MET A 263 -10.41 -31.49 -1.12
N ILE A 264 -10.46 -32.24 -0.03
CA ILE A 264 -9.62 -33.40 0.19
C ILE A 264 -10.48 -34.64 0.50
N PHE A 265 -10.02 -35.78 0.06
CA PHE A 265 -10.55 -37.09 0.47
C PHE A 265 -9.54 -37.73 1.42
N VAL A 266 -9.97 -38.09 2.62
CA VAL A 266 -9.12 -38.75 3.62
C VAL A 266 -9.23 -40.25 3.43
N SER A 267 -8.27 -40.85 2.72
CA SER A 267 -8.27 -42.28 2.42
C SER A 267 -7.96 -43.14 3.64
N ALA A 268 -7.00 -42.72 4.43
CA ALA A 268 -6.60 -43.45 5.65
C ALA A 268 -6.08 -42.48 6.73
N ARG A 269 -6.15 -42.95 7.97
CA ARG A 269 -5.58 -42.25 9.13
C ARG A 269 -4.87 -43.26 9.99
N THR A 270 -3.58 -43.07 10.19
CA THR A 270 -2.75 -43.96 11.03
C THR A 270 -2.56 -43.31 12.39
N ALA A 271 -2.90 -44.00 13.45
CA ALA A 271 -2.56 -43.56 14.80
C ALA A 271 -1.06 -43.78 15.06
N PRO A 272 -0.39 -42.87 15.79
CA PRO A 272 1.00 -43.08 16.18
C PRO A 272 1.14 -44.32 17.07
N ALA A 273 2.31 -45.01 17.01
CA ALA A 273 2.58 -46.15 17.85
C ALA A 273 2.58 -45.76 19.33
N ALA A 274 2.12 -46.67 20.20
CA ALA A 274 2.02 -46.42 21.64
C ALA A 274 3.37 -45.99 22.28
N GLU A 275 4.49 -46.53 21.76
CA GLU A 275 5.83 -46.16 22.20
C GLU A 275 6.19 -44.70 21.84
N GLU A 276 5.74 -44.24 20.70
CA GLU A 276 5.96 -42.87 20.22
C GLU A 276 5.11 -41.87 21.01
N ILE A 277 3.86 -42.24 21.32
CA ILE A 277 2.99 -41.48 22.22
C ILE A 277 3.64 -41.33 23.60
N ALA A 278 4.20 -42.42 24.14
CA ALA A 278 4.87 -42.40 25.43
C ALA A 278 6.12 -41.49 25.45
N LYS A 279 6.93 -41.53 24.39
CA LYS A 279 8.10 -40.63 24.24
C LYS A 279 7.75 -39.16 24.13
N GLN A 280 6.64 -38.85 23.49
CA GLN A 280 6.24 -37.47 23.26
C GLN A 280 5.34 -36.88 24.36
N SER A 281 4.71 -37.73 25.17
CA SER A 281 3.79 -37.33 26.23
C SER A 281 4.43 -36.38 27.27
N GLY A 282 5.70 -36.60 27.61
CA GLY A 282 6.47 -35.73 28.49
C GLY A 282 6.66 -34.34 27.94
N LYS A 283 7.13 -34.24 26.66
CA LYS A 283 7.32 -32.97 25.96
C LYS A 283 5.99 -32.21 25.75
N PHE A 284 4.94 -32.95 25.42
CA PHE A 284 3.61 -32.38 25.27
C PHE A 284 3.09 -31.82 26.60
N SER A 285 3.27 -32.56 27.71
CA SER A 285 2.88 -32.09 29.04
C SER A 285 3.60 -30.82 29.46
N GLU A 286 4.89 -30.70 29.16
CA GLU A 286 5.66 -29.46 29.41
C GLU A 286 5.22 -28.31 28.53
N SER A 287 5.07 -28.52 27.24
CA SER A 287 4.60 -27.45 26.31
C SER A 287 3.17 -26.99 26.64
N TYR A 288 2.29 -27.91 27.05
CA TYR A 288 0.95 -27.60 27.51
C TYR A 288 0.96 -26.76 28.80
N LYS A 289 1.81 -27.13 29.78
CA LYS A 289 1.98 -26.35 31.01
C LYS A 289 2.47 -24.93 30.71
N GLN A 290 3.46 -24.79 29.83
CA GLN A 290 3.96 -23.48 29.38
C GLN A 290 2.89 -22.66 28.67
N ALA A 291 2.18 -23.26 27.72
CA ALA A 291 1.08 -22.57 27.00
C ALA A 291 -0.02 -22.09 27.97
N LYS A 292 -0.36 -22.93 28.97
CA LYS A 292 -1.32 -22.56 30.01
C LYS A 292 -0.83 -21.40 30.88
N GLN A 293 0.46 -21.40 31.26
CA GLN A 293 1.07 -20.31 32.01
C GLN A 293 1.04 -19.00 31.21
N TYR A 294 1.40 -19.04 29.91
CA TYR A 294 1.30 -17.86 29.02
C TYR A 294 -0.13 -17.36 28.86
N ALA A 295 -1.09 -18.25 28.72
CA ALA A 295 -2.51 -17.87 28.62
C ALA A 295 -3.00 -17.17 29.90
N VAL A 296 -2.64 -17.66 31.06
CA VAL A 296 -2.95 -17.04 32.36
C VAL A 296 -2.28 -15.69 32.50
N LEU A 297 -0.99 -15.57 32.14
CA LEU A 297 -0.24 -14.33 32.19
C LEU A 297 -0.85 -13.27 31.27
N ASN A 298 -1.17 -13.63 30.02
CA ASN A 298 -1.81 -12.74 29.06
C ASN A 298 -3.20 -12.29 29.53
N SER A 299 -3.98 -13.17 30.11
CA SER A 299 -5.28 -12.85 30.70
C SER A 299 -5.16 -11.87 31.86
N PHE A 300 -4.16 -12.06 32.69
CA PHE A 300 -3.86 -11.15 33.81
C PHE A 300 -3.39 -9.78 33.33
N GLN A 301 -2.51 -9.73 32.32
CA GLN A 301 -2.09 -8.46 31.72
C GLN A 301 -3.26 -7.71 31.07
N ALA A 302 -4.12 -8.40 30.34
CA ALA A 302 -5.34 -7.81 29.75
C ALA A 302 -6.29 -7.26 30.83
N TRP A 303 -6.44 -8.00 31.95
CA TRP A 303 -7.24 -7.55 33.10
C TRP A 303 -6.65 -6.29 33.75
N ILE A 304 -5.31 -6.24 33.97
CA ILE A 304 -4.63 -5.03 34.48
C ILE A 304 -4.88 -3.85 33.57
N MET A 305 -4.63 -3.99 32.24
CA MET A 305 -4.86 -2.90 31.27
C MET A 305 -6.29 -2.37 31.27
N MET A 306 -7.28 -3.28 31.33
CA MET A 306 -8.69 -2.88 31.39
C MET A 306 -9.02 -2.12 32.66
N ASN A 307 -8.54 -2.58 33.82
CA ASN A 307 -8.82 -1.92 35.10
C ASN A 307 -8.09 -0.58 35.23
N THR A 308 -6.84 -0.48 34.76
CA THR A 308 -6.08 0.80 34.74
C THR A 308 -6.76 1.82 33.83
N ARG A 309 -7.24 1.40 32.65
CA ARG A 309 -8.00 2.28 31.74
C ARG A 309 -9.31 2.77 32.36
N ASN A 310 -10.04 1.89 33.02
CA ASN A 310 -11.28 2.23 33.71
C ASN A 310 -11.04 3.20 34.88
N TYR A 311 -9.92 3.02 35.60
CA TYR A 311 -9.54 3.92 36.70
C TYR A 311 -9.20 5.32 36.17
N MET A 312 -8.40 5.44 35.11
CA MET A 312 -8.08 6.71 34.49
C MET A 312 -9.31 7.45 33.92
N GLN A 313 -10.24 6.70 33.32
CA GLN A 313 -11.48 7.32 32.81
C GLN A 313 -12.36 7.87 33.93
N ARG A 314 -12.45 7.19 35.08
CA ARG A 314 -13.20 7.68 36.27
C ARG A 314 -12.51 8.88 36.94
N SER A 315 -11.20 8.90 36.97
CA SER A 315 -10.42 10.02 37.51
C SER A 315 -10.55 11.29 36.67
N ASN A 316 -10.64 11.18 35.35
CA ASN A 316 -10.85 12.31 34.45
C ASN A 316 -12.31 12.85 34.42
N GLN A 317 -13.29 12.08 34.91
CA GLN A 317 -14.69 12.52 35.04
C GLN A 317 -14.98 13.16 36.41
N ALA A 318 -14.05 13.07 37.34
CA ALA A 318 -14.17 13.61 38.69
C ALA A 318 -13.43 14.97 38.90
N GLN A 319 -12.79 15.47 37.85
CA GLN A 319 -12.25 16.83 37.74
C GLN A 319 -13.12 17.69 36.81
#